data_ed180dabca044aec4eb6586b19b376b5
#
_entry.id   ed180dabca044aec4eb6586b19b376b5
#
_cell.length_a   1.000
_cell.length_b   1.000
_cell.length_c   1.000
_cell.angle_alpha   90.00
_cell.angle_beta   90.00
_cell.angle_gamma   90.00
#
_symmetry.space_group_name_H-M   'P 1'
#
loop_
_entity.id
_entity.type
_entity.pdbx_description
1 polymer ?
#
loop_
_entity_poly.entity_id
_entity_poly.type
_entity_poly.pdbx_seq_one_letter_code
_entity_poly.pdbx_strand_id
1 'polypeptide(L)'
;MAAPKGNRFWEARSSHGRNPKFESPEALWSACCEYFEWVEEHPLWESKAFSYQGEIIKTTMPKMRAMTLAGMCLFLDISDDTWRNYKSDEGFLGVIVRAEKVIYDQKFSGAAADLLNANIISRDLGLKDRASHEVTGKDGGAIQIETSSMSTLFGQ
;
A
#
# COMPACT_ATOMS: atom_id res chain seq x y z
N MET A 1 14.95 10.41 15.82
CA MET A 1 14.21 9.80 16.93
C MET A 1 13.95 8.33 16.59
N ALA A 2 14.21 7.39 17.50
CA ALA A 2 13.91 5.99 17.25
C ALA A 2 12.39 5.76 17.22
N ALA A 3 11.91 4.90 16.31
CA ALA A 3 10.51 4.52 16.26
C ALA A 3 10.09 3.86 17.60
N PRO A 4 8.86 4.11 18.09
CA PRO A 4 8.35 3.45 19.28
C PRO A 4 8.37 1.93 19.16
N LYS A 5 8.51 1.23 20.30
CA LYS A 5 8.39 -0.25 20.33
C LYS A 5 7.05 -0.69 19.71
N GLY A 6 7.07 -1.77 18.95
CA GLY A 6 5.89 -2.30 18.25
C GLY A 6 5.77 -1.90 16.78
N ASN A 7 6.59 -0.96 16.29
CA ASN A 7 6.58 -0.57 14.87
C ASN A 7 7.50 -1.44 13.99
N ARG A 8 8.18 -2.41 14.57
CA ARG A 8 9.11 -3.32 13.87
C ARG A 8 8.40 -4.60 13.44
N PHE A 9 7.56 -4.48 12.41
CA PHE A 9 6.77 -5.60 11.91
C PHE A 9 7.62 -6.74 11.31
N TRP A 10 8.85 -6.47 10.85
CA TRP A 10 9.75 -7.49 10.32
C TRP A 10 10.31 -8.44 11.39
N GLU A 11 10.15 -8.11 12.69
CA GLU A 11 10.53 -8.96 13.81
C GLU A 11 9.38 -9.87 14.26
N ALA A 12 8.21 -9.79 13.59
CA ALA A 12 7.00 -10.49 14.01
C ALA A 12 7.12 -12.02 13.90
N ARG A 13 8.02 -12.51 13.07
CA ARG A 13 8.24 -13.95 12.88
C ARG A 13 9.61 -14.34 13.39
N SER A 14 9.63 -15.28 14.37
CA SER A 14 10.84 -15.77 15.05
C SER A 14 11.52 -16.97 14.37
N SER A 15 10.97 -17.50 13.26
CA SER A 15 11.55 -18.67 12.60
C SER A 15 12.60 -18.26 11.57
N HIS A 16 13.86 -18.53 11.89
CA HIS A 16 14.96 -18.44 10.93
C HIS A 16 15.08 -19.79 10.20
N GLY A 17 14.68 -19.81 8.93
CA GLY A 17 14.84 -20.98 8.10
C GLY A 17 14.11 -20.80 6.75
N ARG A 18 14.54 -21.52 5.72
CA ARG A 18 13.84 -21.57 4.43
C ARG A 18 12.47 -22.20 4.68
N ASN A 19 11.42 -21.40 4.71
CA ASN A 19 10.07 -21.91 4.85
C ASN A 19 9.75 -22.81 3.66
N PRO A 20 9.20 -24.03 3.92
CA PRO A 20 8.67 -24.85 2.85
C PRO A 20 7.58 -24.06 2.11
N LYS A 21 7.48 -24.31 0.80
CA LYS A 21 6.32 -23.83 0.04
C LYS A 21 5.06 -24.36 0.70
N PHE A 22 4.00 -23.56 0.72
CA PHE A 22 2.72 -24.02 1.24
C PHE A 22 2.23 -25.21 0.41
N GLU A 23 1.88 -26.30 1.09
CA GLU A 23 1.50 -27.56 0.43
C GLU A 23 0.05 -27.54 -0.08
N SER A 24 -0.78 -26.64 0.46
CA SER A 24 -2.19 -26.53 0.07
C SER A 24 -2.66 -25.07 0.11
N PRO A 25 -3.73 -24.75 -0.66
CA PRO A 25 -4.38 -23.44 -0.61
C PRO A 25 -4.88 -23.09 0.80
N GLU A 26 -5.39 -24.08 1.55
CA GLU A 26 -5.90 -23.89 2.91
C GLU A 26 -4.76 -23.49 3.88
N ALA A 27 -3.59 -24.11 3.74
CA ALA A 27 -2.42 -23.76 4.54
C ALA A 27 -1.94 -22.33 4.24
N LEU A 28 -1.94 -21.92 2.96
CA LEU A 28 -1.63 -20.55 2.57
C LEU A 28 -2.67 -19.57 3.12
N TRP A 29 -3.97 -19.91 3.02
CA TRP A 29 -5.04 -19.06 3.55
C TRP A 29 -4.93 -18.87 5.07
N SER A 30 -4.67 -19.96 5.81
CA SER A 30 -4.48 -19.88 7.26
C SER A 30 -3.32 -18.94 7.61
N ALA A 31 -2.20 -19.03 6.90
CA ALA A 31 -1.05 -18.16 7.12
C ALA A 31 -1.34 -16.69 6.75
N CYS A 32 -2.16 -16.43 5.72
CA CYS A 32 -2.63 -15.09 5.42
C CYS A 32 -3.52 -14.54 6.55
N CYS A 33 -4.40 -15.35 7.12
CA CYS A 33 -5.24 -14.96 8.26
C CYS A 33 -4.39 -14.59 9.48
N GLU A 34 -3.33 -15.36 9.78
CA GLU A 34 -2.38 -15.02 10.86
C GLU A 34 -1.74 -13.64 10.65
N TYR A 35 -1.41 -13.29 9.40
CA TYR A 35 -0.92 -11.94 9.08
C TYR A 35 -1.97 -10.86 9.32
N PHE A 36 -3.22 -11.10 8.94
CA PHE A 36 -4.29 -10.12 9.13
C PHE A 36 -4.56 -9.89 10.62
N GLU A 37 -4.68 -10.94 11.41
CA GLU A 37 -4.82 -10.88 12.86
C GLU A 37 -3.63 -10.14 13.49
N TRP A 38 -2.41 -10.50 13.07
CA TRP A 38 -1.21 -9.82 13.55
C TRP A 38 -1.24 -8.31 13.28
N VAL A 39 -1.68 -7.86 12.10
CA VAL A 39 -1.78 -6.43 11.77
C VAL A 39 -2.79 -5.73 12.66
N GLU A 40 -3.93 -6.35 12.96
CA GLU A 40 -4.98 -5.80 13.84
C GLU A 40 -4.52 -5.71 15.29
N GLU A 41 -3.82 -6.72 15.78
CA GLU A 41 -3.32 -6.76 17.17
C GLU A 41 -2.10 -5.87 17.41
N HIS A 42 -1.39 -5.46 16.35
CA HIS A 42 -0.16 -4.69 16.45
C HIS A 42 -0.28 -3.31 15.78
N PRO A 43 -1.07 -2.39 16.35
CA PRO A 43 -1.20 -1.04 15.81
C PRO A 43 0.14 -0.31 15.82
N LEU A 44 0.26 0.72 15.00
CA LEU A 44 1.36 1.66 15.09
C LEU A 44 1.14 2.59 16.28
N TRP A 45 2.21 3.02 16.94
CA TRP A 45 2.14 3.90 18.08
C TRP A 45 2.67 5.28 17.72
N GLU A 46 1.86 6.31 17.98
CA GLU A 46 2.25 7.70 17.81
C GLU A 46 2.43 8.36 19.18
N SER A 47 3.57 9.01 19.39
CA SER A 47 3.78 9.84 20.60
C SER A 47 3.32 11.25 20.32
N LYS A 48 2.34 11.75 21.08
CA LYS A 48 1.86 13.13 21.04
C LYS A 48 2.23 13.86 22.31
N ALA A 49 2.63 15.11 22.15
CA ALA A 49 2.84 16.04 23.26
C ALA A 49 1.68 17.03 23.31
N PHE A 50 1.06 17.16 24.47
CA PHE A 50 0.02 18.14 24.74
C PHE A 50 0.52 19.12 25.80
N SER A 51 0.21 20.39 25.63
CA SER A 51 0.43 21.39 26.69
C SER A 51 -0.84 21.54 27.51
N TYR A 52 -0.74 21.28 28.81
CA TYR A 52 -1.82 21.49 29.75
C TYR A 52 -1.27 22.23 30.98
N GLN A 53 -1.86 23.39 31.30
CA GLN A 53 -1.46 24.26 32.43
C GLN A 53 0.04 24.60 32.49
N GLY A 54 0.68 24.76 31.32
CA GLY A 54 2.11 25.08 31.22
C GLY A 54 3.05 23.85 31.30
N GLU A 55 2.53 22.65 31.51
CA GLU A 55 3.30 21.43 31.50
C GLU A 55 3.14 20.67 30.17
N ILE A 56 4.21 20.02 29.70
CA ILE A 56 4.18 19.19 28.51
C ILE A 56 3.91 17.75 28.91
N ILE A 57 2.72 17.26 28.60
CA ILE A 57 2.32 15.88 28.81
C ILE A 57 2.54 15.09 27.51
N LYS A 58 3.37 14.03 27.57
CA LYS A 58 3.56 13.10 26.46
C LYS A 58 2.67 11.88 26.66
N THR A 59 1.89 11.56 25.65
CA THR A 59 1.06 10.33 25.61
C THR A 59 1.30 9.56 24.32
N THR A 60 1.05 8.26 24.34
CA THR A 60 1.10 7.40 23.16
C THR A 60 -0.31 6.97 22.76
N MET A 61 -0.60 7.06 21.48
CA MET A 61 -1.89 6.67 20.92
C MET A 61 -1.70 5.60 19.86
N PRO A 62 -2.54 4.55 19.85
CA PRO A 62 -2.52 3.57 18.77
C PRO A 62 -3.05 4.18 17.48
N LYS A 63 -2.43 3.80 16.36
CA LYS A 63 -2.86 4.12 15.00
C LYS A 63 -3.02 2.87 14.19
N MET A 64 -4.00 2.85 13.30
CA MET A 64 -4.24 1.75 12.40
C MET A 64 -2.97 1.44 11.58
N ARG A 65 -2.62 0.18 11.50
CA ARG A 65 -1.57 -0.34 10.62
C ARG A 65 -2.20 -0.74 9.28
N ALA A 66 -1.72 -0.19 8.19
CA ALA A 66 -2.17 -0.61 6.86
C ALA A 66 -1.64 -2.01 6.53
N MET A 67 -2.52 -2.88 6.03
CA MET A 67 -2.12 -4.15 5.43
C MET A 67 -1.46 -3.88 4.08
N THR A 68 -0.36 -4.59 3.79
CA THR A 68 0.31 -4.48 2.50
C THR A 68 0.71 -5.87 1.99
N LEU A 69 0.75 -6.05 0.67
CA LEU A 69 1.21 -7.30 0.09
C LEU A 69 2.68 -7.58 0.44
N ALA A 70 3.52 -6.54 0.37
CA ALA A 70 4.93 -6.66 0.76
C ALA A 70 5.07 -7.04 2.25
N GLY A 71 4.27 -6.44 3.15
CA GLY A 71 4.24 -6.81 4.56
C GLY A 71 3.80 -8.25 4.78
N MET A 72 2.80 -8.72 4.03
CA MET A 72 2.37 -10.12 4.09
C MET A 72 3.44 -11.08 3.58
N CYS A 73 4.09 -10.79 2.46
CA CYS A 73 5.19 -11.62 1.94
C CYS A 73 6.35 -11.70 2.95
N LEU A 74 6.71 -10.59 3.60
CA LEU A 74 7.71 -10.57 4.67
C LEU A 74 7.27 -11.40 5.88
N PHE A 75 6.02 -11.29 6.30
CA PHE A 75 5.48 -12.06 7.43
C PHE A 75 5.48 -13.57 7.14
N LEU A 76 5.11 -13.94 5.91
CA LEU A 76 5.08 -15.34 5.44
C LEU A 76 6.48 -15.87 5.10
N ASP A 77 7.51 -15.03 5.08
CA ASP A 77 8.89 -15.34 4.68
C ASP A 77 8.95 -15.95 3.26
N ILE A 78 8.25 -15.31 2.34
CA ILE A 78 8.25 -15.64 0.91
C ILE A 78 8.64 -14.42 0.09
N SER A 79 9.17 -14.66 -1.11
CA SER A 79 9.44 -13.58 -2.07
C SER A 79 8.18 -13.19 -2.85
N ASP A 80 8.21 -11.97 -3.42
CA ASP A 80 7.16 -11.52 -4.35
C ASP A 80 7.02 -12.43 -5.56
N ASP A 81 8.13 -13.05 -6.02
CA ASP A 81 8.10 -14.03 -7.11
C ASP A 81 7.39 -15.31 -6.69
N THR A 82 7.58 -15.76 -5.44
CA THR A 82 6.83 -16.90 -4.90
C THR A 82 5.33 -16.60 -4.84
N TRP A 83 4.95 -15.39 -4.44
CA TRP A 83 3.55 -14.96 -4.46
C TRP A 83 2.97 -14.96 -5.87
N ARG A 84 3.71 -14.43 -6.86
CA ARG A 84 3.30 -14.46 -8.28
C ARG A 84 3.17 -15.87 -8.82
N ASN A 85 4.05 -16.78 -8.42
CA ASN A 85 3.96 -18.19 -8.81
C ASN A 85 2.67 -18.84 -8.28
N TYR A 86 2.29 -18.59 -7.01
CA TYR A 86 1.00 -19.04 -6.49
C TYR A 86 -0.18 -18.41 -7.22
N LYS A 87 -0.07 -17.14 -7.64
CA LYS A 87 -1.09 -16.47 -8.44
C LYS A 87 -1.28 -17.09 -9.82
N SER A 88 -0.24 -17.70 -10.37
CA SER A 88 -0.27 -18.40 -11.66
C SER A 88 -0.74 -19.86 -11.55
N ASP A 89 -0.85 -20.39 -10.34
CA ASP A 89 -1.33 -21.73 -10.05
C ASP A 89 -2.85 -21.71 -9.82
N GLU A 90 -3.61 -22.42 -10.67
CA GLU A 90 -5.07 -22.46 -10.59
C GLU A 90 -5.58 -22.92 -9.22
N GLY A 91 -4.87 -23.83 -8.56
CA GLY A 91 -5.23 -24.32 -7.23
C GLY A 91 -5.14 -23.24 -6.16
N PHE A 92 -4.18 -22.34 -6.25
CA PHE A 92 -3.93 -21.28 -5.27
C PHE A 92 -4.58 -19.93 -5.63
N LEU A 93 -4.97 -19.73 -6.88
CA LEU A 93 -5.49 -18.45 -7.39
C LEU A 93 -6.64 -17.90 -6.54
N GLY A 94 -7.56 -18.76 -6.10
CA GLY A 94 -8.70 -18.34 -5.28
C GLY A 94 -8.27 -17.73 -3.96
N VAL A 95 -7.28 -18.32 -3.29
CA VAL A 95 -6.72 -17.81 -2.03
C VAL A 95 -5.98 -16.49 -2.25
N ILE A 96 -5.16 -16.42 -3.29
CA ILE A 96 -4.40 -15.21 -3.64
C ILE A 96 -5.33 -14.03 -3.89
N VAL A 97 -6.36 -14.21 -4.74
CA VAL A 97 -7.34 -13.16 -5.04
C VAL A 97 -8.10 -12.73 -3.78
N ARG A 98 -8.45 -13.67 -2.92
CA ARG A 98 -9.14 -13.38 -1.67
C ARG A 98 -8.24 -12.56 -0.72
N ALA A 99 -6.98 -12.94 -0.56
CA ALA A 99 -6.03 -12.24 0.29
C ALA A 99 -5.76 -10.80 -0.22
N GLU A 100 -5.56 -10.64 -1.53
CA GLU A 100 -5.39 -9.32 -2.15
C GLU A 100 -6.63 -8.43 -1.95
N LYS A 101 -7.85 -9.00 -1.99
CA LYS A 101 -9.10 -8.27 -1.73
C LYS A 101 -9.21 -7.83 -0.27
N VAL A 102 -8.83 -8.66 0.69
CA VAL A 102 -8.82 -8.27 2.12
C VAL A 102 -7.88 -7.09 2.34
N ILE A 103 -6.66 -7.16 1.78
CA ILE A 103 -5.69 -6.06 1.87
C ILE A 103 -6.23 -4.77 1.22
N TYR A 104 -6.85 -4.89 0.04
CA TYR A 104 -7.45 -3.75 -0.65
C TYR A 104 -8.56 -3.11 0.19
N ASP A 105 -9.50 -3.92 0.68
CA ASP A 105 -10.66 -3.43 1.44
C ASP A 105 -10.25 -2.78 2.77
N GLN A 106 -9.31 -3.38 3.49
CA GLN A 106 -8.78 -2.82 4.73
C GLN A 106 -8.15 -1.43 4.49
N LYS A 107 -7.37 -1.27 3.43
CA LYS A 107 -6.76 0.02 3.07
C LYS A 107 -7.81 1.04 2.63
N PHE A 108 -8.76 0.63 1.80
CA PHE A 108 -9.83 1.52 1.32
C PHE A 108 -10.72 1.99 2.48
N SER A 109 -11.22 1.06 3.29
CA SER A 109 -12.08 1.36 4.44
C SER A 109 -11.35 2.19 5.49
N GLY A 110 -10.08 1.88 5.77
CA GLY A 110 -9.25 2.66 6.69
C GLY A 110 -9.00 4.09 6.22
N ALA A 111 -8.81 4.30 4.92
CA ALA A 111 -8.67 5.63 4.35
C ALA A 111 -9.99 6.39 4.33
N ALA A 112 -11.11 5.71 4.01
CA ALA A 112 -12.45 6.30 4.02
C ALA A 112 -12.91 6.73 5.42
N ALA A 113 -12.41 6.08 6.46
CA ALA A 113 -12.69 6.39 7.86
C ALA A 113 -11.66 7.36 8.51
N ASP A 114 -10.76 7.96 7.73
CA ASP A 114 -9.65 8.82 8.21
C ASP A 114 -8.68 8.14 9.20
N LEU A 115 -8.67 6.80 9.23
CA LEU A 115 -7.74 6.01 10.05
C LEU A 115 -6.38 5.83 9.37
N LEU A 116 -6.35 5.90 8.04
CA LEU A 116 -5.15 5.86 7.20
C LEU A 116 -5.07 7.15 6.36
N ASN A 117 -3.86 7.47 5.90
CA ASN A 117 -3.67 8.63 5.03
C ASN A 117 -4.28 8.39 3.64
N ALA A 118 -5.41 9.03 3.34
CA ALA A 118 -6.15 8.84 2.11
C ALA A 118 -5.32 9.13 0.85
N ASN A 119 -4.40 10.09 0.91
CA ASN A 119 -3.53 10.46 -0.23
C ASN A 119 -2.53 9.36 -0.57
N ILE A 120 -1.95 8.72 0.45
CA ILE A 120 -1.01 7.60 0.26
C ILE A 120 -1.78 6.38 -0.24
N ILE A 121 -2.91 6.08 0.38
CA ILE A 121 -3.72 4.90 0.02
C ILE A 121 -4.31 5.03 -1.39
N SER A 122 -4.80 6.20 -1.80
CA SER A 122 -5.33 6.38 -3.15
C SER A 122 -4.27 6.13 -4.24
N ARG A 123 -3.04 6.56 -3.99
CA ARG A 123 -1.91 6.30 -4.91
C ARG A 123 -1.53 4.82 -4.93
N ASP A 124 -1.47 4.18 -3.77
CA ASP A 124 -1.15 2.76 -3.63
C ASP A 124 -2.23 1.87 -4.29
N LEU A 125 -3.50 2.22 -4.14
CA LEU A 125 -4.61 1.53 -4.78
C LEU A 125 -4.81 1.90 -6.27
N GLY A 126 -4.05 2.86 -6.80
CA GLY A 126 -4.15 3.31 -8.19
C GLY A 126 -5.45 4.04 -8.50
N LEU A 127 -6.12 4.61 -7.49
CA LEU A 127 -7.31 5.42 -7.67
C LEU A 127 -6.92 6.74 -8.36
N LYS A 128 -7.68 7.11 -9.39
CA LYS A 128 -7.45 8.35 -10.16
C LYS A 128 -8.64 9.27 -10.05
N ASP A 129 -8.37 10.54 -9.82
CA ASP A 129 -9.38 11.58 -10.01
C ASP A 129 -9.74 11.63 -11.50
N ARG A 130 -11.02 11.55 -11.82
CA ARG A 130 -11.51 11.76 -13.18
C ARG A 130 -11.56 13.25 -13.47
N ALA A 131 -10.42 13.85 -13.75
CA ALA A 131 -10.35 15.20 -14.30
C ALA A 131 -10.30 15.06 -15.83
N SER A 132 -11.35 15.46 -16.52
CA SER A 132 -11.30 15.68 -17.96
C SER A 132 -10.86 17.12 -18.19
N HIS A 133 -9.65 17.29 -18.70
CA HIS A 133 -9.19 18.59 -19.18
C HIS A 133 -9.51 18.67 -20.69
N GLU A 134 -10.48 19.46 -21.05
CA GLU A 134 -10.71 19.80 -22.46
C GLU A 134 -9.72 20.93 -22.80
N VAL A 135 -8.72 20.62 -23.61
CA VAL A 135 -7.77 21.61 -24.11
C VAL A 135 -8.27 22.05 -25.48
N THR A 136 -8.83 23.25 -25.53
CA THR A 136 -9.30 23.86 -26.77
C THR A 136 -8.41 25.03 -27.19
N GLY A 137 -8.31 25.27 -28.48
CA GLY A 137 -7.66 26.47 -28.99
C GLY A 137 -8.47 27.75 -28.69
N LYS A 138 -7.99 28.90 -29.18
CA LYS A 138 -8.63 30.18 -28.98
C LYS A 138 -10.09 30.11 -29.40
N ASP A 139 -10.99 30.63 -28.57
CA ASP A 139 -12.44 30.66 -28.77
C ASP A 139 -13.10 29.27 -28.89
N GLY A 140 -12.52 28.23 -28.26
CA GLY A 140 -13.08 26.88 -28.31
C GLY A 140 -12.83 26.12 -29.62
N GLY A 141 -11.97 26.64 -30.47
CA GLY A 141 -11.61 26.01 -31.76
C GLY A 141 -10.50 24.94 -31.60
N ALA A 142 -10.11 24.38 -32.75
CA ALA A 142 -9.01 23.41 -32.80
C ALA A 142 -7.66 24.07 -32.44
N ILE A 143 -6.78 23.35 -31.75
CA ILE A 143 -5.41 23.81 -31.46
C ILE A 143 -4.64 23.86 -32.80
N GLN A 144 -4.19 25.04 -33.19
CA GLN A 144 -3.31 25.21 -34.34
C GLN A 144 -1.87 25.00 -33.89
N ILE A 145 -1.22 23.97 -34.44
CA ILE A 145 0.20 23.73 -34.24
C ILE A 145 0.93 24.33 -35.43
N GLU A 146 1.59 25.48 -35.25
CA GLU A 146 2.50 26.01 -36.26
C GLU A 146 3.80 25.19 -36.22
N THR A 147 3.99 24.33 -37.21
CA THR A 147 5.29 23.70 -37.47
C THR A 147 6.14 24.69 -38.25
N SER A 148 7.02 25.43 -37.58
CA SER A 148 8.09 26.15 -38.25
C SER A 148 9.04 25.13 -38.86
N SER A 149 9.03 25.00 -40.18
CA SER A 149 10.02 24.17 -40.89
C SER A 149 11.41 24.80 -40.71
N MET A 150 12.35 24.02 -40.20
CA MET A 150 13.77 24.42 -39.99
C MET A 150 14.54 24.68 -41.31
N SER A 151 13.88 24.77 -42.44
CA SER A 151 14.48 24.97 -43.77
C SER A 151 14.98 26.40 -44.02
N THR A 152 14.68 27.35 -43.14
CA THR A 152 15.13 28.76 -43.30
C THR A 152 16.42 29.12 -42.58
N LEU A 153 17.05 28.18 -41.83
CA LEU A 153 18.29 28.47 -41.11
C LEU A 153 19.59 28.07 -41.84
N PHE A 154 19.49 27.45 -43.02
CA PHE A 154 20.69 27.06 -43.80
C PHE A 154 20.61 27.58 -45.25
N GLY A 155 20.18 28.80 -45.42
CA GLY A 155 20.24 29.50 -46.67
C GLY A 155 21.43 30.44 -46.73
N GLN A 156 22.45 30.00 -47.48
CA GLN A 156 23.68 30.67 -47.96
C GLN A 156 24.84 30.77 -46.96
#